data_7352fba34a5be62b7f709223ee39583e
#
_entry.id   7352fba34a5be62b7f709223ee39583e
#
_cell.length_a   1.000
_cell.length_b   1.000
_cell.length_c   1.000
_cell.angle_alpha   90.00
_cell.angle_beta   90.00
_cell.angle_gamma   90.00
#
_symmetry.space_group_name_H-M   'P 1'
#
loop_
_entity.id
_entity.type
_entity.pdbx_description
1 polymer ?
#
loop_
_entity_poly.entity_id
_entity_poly.type
_entity_poly.pdbx_seq_one_letter_code
_entity_poly.pdbx_strand_id
1 'polypeptide(L)'
;MEPLVGQRSGRYRPKVVARAPRSIPDERFDALFAQLSSHRDRALVAFWVSTGARASELLGVTAADVDPGQQLITVIRKGTRALQPLPAAPDAFVWLRLYQAQLAELVPSGRDEPLWWTLRRPFRALSYDAARAMFTRANAALGSNWSLHDLRHTAAYRMARDPQMPLTD
;
A
#
# COMPACT_ATOMS: atom_id res chain seq x y z
N MET A 1 21.00 42.64 -5.08
CA MET A 1 20.44 42.54 -3.72
C MET A 1 19.03 42.00 -3.75
N GLU A 2 18.18 42.64 -4.43
CA GLU A 2 16.76 42.33 -4.47
C GLU A 2 16.42 40.98 -5.04
N PRO A 3 17.06 40.51 -6.11
CA PRO A 3 16.75 39.20 -6.67
C PRO A 3 16.95 38.08 -5.67
N LEU A 4 17.86 38.31 -4.73
CA LEU A 4 18.14 37.29 -3.71
C LEU A 4 16.98 37.09 -2.77
N VAL A 5 16.16 38.11 -2.57
CA VAL A 5 15.02 38.01 -1.67
C VAL A 5 13.98 37.04 -2.19
N GLY A 6 13.66 37.13 -3.47
CA GLY A 6 12.72 36.19 -4.08
C GLY A 6 13.19 34.76 -4.04
N GLN A 7 14.48 34.53 -4.28
CA GLN A 7 15.06 33.20 -4.20
C GLN A 7 15.02 32.67 -2.78
N ARG A 8 15.21 33.53 -1.81
CA ARG A 8 15.19 33.12 -0.41
C ARG A 8 13.81 32.68 0.04
N SER A 9 12.77 33.35 -0.41
CA SER A 9 11.43 32.95 -0.02
C SER A 9 11.08 31.55 -0.51
N GLY A 10 11.57 31.15 -1.68
CA GLY A 10 11.44 29.80 -2.15
C GLY A 10 12.20 28.78 -1.29
N ARG A 11 13.36 29.17 -0.79
CA ARG A 11 14.19 28.33 0.07
C ARG A 11 13.65 28.21 1.48
N TYR A 12 13.01 29.25 1.94
CA TYR A 12 12.46 29.29 3.29
C TYR A 12 11.06 28.74 3.37
N ARG A 13 10.56 28.12 2.32
CA ARG A 13 9.37 27.34 2.46
C ARG A 13 9.58 26.38 3.61
N PRO A 14 8.80 26.49 4.69
CA PRO A 14 8.98 25.55 5.78
C PRO A 14 8.82 24.15 5.20
N LYS A 15 9.85 23.34 5.35
CA LYS A 15 9.71 21.93 5.08
C LYS A 15 8.58 21.43 5.98
N VAL A 16 7.50 21.00 5.35
CA VAL A 16 6.50 20.27 6.11
C VAL A 16 7.25 19.14 6.76
N VAL A 17 7.44 19.22 8.07
CA VAL A 17 8.07 18.14 8.81
C VAL A 17 7.19 16.93 8.60
N ALA A 18 7.72 15.93 7.90
CA ALA A 18 7.01 14.67 7.75
C ALA A 18 6.68 14.17 9.15
N ARG A 19 5.40 13.92 9.42
CA ARG A 19 4.99 13.33 10.68
C ARG A 19 5.71 12.02 10.91
N ALA A 20 6.13 11.80 12.14
CA ALA A 20 6.59 10.48 12.54
C ALA A 20 5.48 9.45 12.27
N PRO A 21 5.79 8.29 11.71
CA PRO A 21 4.80 7.24 11.48
C PRO A 21 4.15 6.81 12.79
N ARG A 22 2.87 6.48 12.71
CA ARG A 22 2.04 6.09 13.85
C ARG A 22 1.43 4.73 13.59
N SER A 23 1.24 3.94 14.64
CA SER A 23 0.43 2.73 14.53
C SER A 23 -1.04 3.09 14.55
N ILE A 24 -1.81 2.51 13.64
CA ILE A 24 -3.25 2.71 13.59
C ILE A 24 -3.87 1.71 14.59
N PRO A 25 -4.62 2.19 15.60
CA PRO A 25 -5.32 1.28 16.51
C PRO A 25 -6.31 0.39 15.76
N ASP A 26 -6.52 -0.81 16.24
CA ASP A 26 -7.35 -1.81 15.55
C ASP A 26 -8.75 -1.31 15.20
N GLU A 27 -9.42 -0.65 16.14
CA GLU A 27 -10.77 -0.10 15.88
C GLU A 27 -10.76 0.97 14.80
N ARG A 28 -9.71 1.79 14.77
CA ARG A 28 -9.54 2.84 13.75
C ARG A 28 -9.23 2.24 12.40
N PHE A 29 -8.42 1.19 12.39
CA PHE A 29 -8.12 0.47 11.16
C PHE A 29 -9.39 -0.19 10.60
N ASP A 30 -10.18 -0.83 11.43
CA ASP A 30 -11.41 -1.48 11.00
C ASP A 30 -12.39 -0.46 10.41
N ALA A 31 -12.53 0.71 11.05
CA ALA A 31 -13.37 1.78 10.53
C ALA A 31 -12.86 2.29 9.18
N LEU A 32 -11.55 2.44 9.03
CA LEU A 32 -10.92 2.87 7.77
C LEU A 32 -11.13 1.83 6.68
N PHE A 33 -10.91 0.58 6.98
CA PHE A 33 -11.09 -0.52 6.04
C PHE A 33 -12.54 -0.60 5.53
N ALA A 34 -13.50 -0.35 6.40
CA ALA A 34 -14.92 -0.33 6.06
C ALA A 34 -15.26 0.78 5.06
N GLN A 35 -14.45 1.83 4.96
CA GLN A 35 -14.64 2.91 3.99
C GLN A 35 -14.10 2.59 2.60
N LEU A 36 -13.33 1.53 2.45
CA LEU A 36 -12.78 1.15 1.15
C LEU A 36 -13.90 0.63 0.26
N SER A 37 -13.99 1.16 -0.97
CA SER A 37 -15.16 1.00 -1.82
C SER A 37 -15.03 -0.12 -2.85
N SER A 38 -13.86 -0.73 -2.99
CA SER A 38 -13.64 -1.76 -4.02
C SER A 38 -12.85 -2.94 -3.47
N HIS A 39 -13.01 -4.09 -4.13
CA HIS A 39 -12.21 -5.27 -3.79
C HIS A 39 -10.71 -5.00 -3.97
N ARG A 40 -10.35 -4.21 -5.01
CA ARG A 40 -8.96 -3.80 -5.23
C ARG A 40 -8.40 -3.06 -4.03
N ASP A 41 -9.13 -2.07 -3.54
CA ASP A 41 -8.67 -1.24 -2.44
C ASP A 41 -8.53 -2.06 -1.16
N ARG A 42 -9.48 -2.96 -0.91
CA ARG A 42 -9.42 -3.86 0.25
C ARG A 42 -8.23 -4.80 0.16
N ALA A 43 -8.01 -5.39 -1.01
CA ALA A 43 -6.85 -6.27 -1.21
C ALA A 43 -5.54 -5.51 -1.00
N LEU A 44 -5.42 -4.34 -1.60
CA LEU A 44 -4.20 -3.54 -1.53
C LEU A 44 -3.87 -3.14 -0.10
N VAL A 45 -4.85 -2.62 0.64
CA VAL A 45 -4.66 -2.23 2.04
C VAL A 45 -4.37 -3.46 2.92
N ALA A 46 -5.05 -4.58 2.68
CA ALA A 46 -4.81 -5.81 3.42
C ALA A 46 -3.37 -6.32 3.20
N PHE A 47 -2.86 -6.25 1.98
CA PHE A 47 -1.46 -6.59 1.71
C PHE A 47 -0.50 -5.62 2.41
N TRP A 48 -0.77 -4.33 2.36
CA TRP A 48 0.10 -3.35 3.01
C TRP A 48 0.20 -3.59 4.52
N VAL A 49 -0.94 -3.72 5.20
CA VAL A 49 -0.94 -3.86 6.65
C VAL A 49 -0.41 -5.22 7.12
N SER A 50 -0.51 -6.25 6.30
CA SER A 50 -0.02 -7.57 6.69
C SER A 50 1.44 -7.82 6.29
N THR A 51 1.95 -7.21 5.24
CA THR A 51 3.33 -7.43 4.78
C THR A 51 4.32 -6.41 5.31
N GLY A 52 3.88 -5.19 5.55
CA GLY A 52 4.76 -4.09 5.88
C GLY A 52 5.59 -3.58 4.71
N ALA A 53 5.28 -4.00 3.49
CA ALA A 53 5.98 -3.52 2.30
C ALA A 53 5.80 -2.02 2.12
N ARG A 54 6.77 -1.38 1.48
CA ARG A 54 6.62 0.01 1.05
C ARG A 54 5.58 0.09 -0.06
N ALA A 55 4.87 1.21 -0.13
CA ALA A 55 3.82 1.41 -1.14
C ALA A 55 4.34 1.15 -2.56
N SER A 56 5.50 1.70 -2.89
CA SER A 56 6.08 1.52 -4.22
C SER A 56 6.48 0.08 -4.51
N GLU A 57 6.94 -0.65 -3.48
CA GLU A 57 7.29 -2.06 -3.62
C GLU A 57 6.06 -2.90 -3.97
N LEU A 58 4.98 -2.67 -3.25
CA LEU A 58 3.74 -3.43 -3.48
C LEU A 58 3.09 -3.07 -4.82
N LEU A 59 3.13 -1.80 -5.21
CA LEU A 59 2.55 -1.35 -6.48
C LEU A 59 3.31 -1.87 -7.70
N GLY A 60 4.58 -2.26 -7.54
CA GLY A 60 5.38 -2.81 -8.63
C GLY A 60 5.23 -4.32 -8.83
N VAL A 61 4.40 -4.98 -8.05
CA VAL A 61 4.21 -6.44 -8.12
C VAL A 61 3.48 -6.83 -9.40
N THR A 62 3.92 -7.93 -10.00
CA THR A 62 3.25 -8.53 -11.16
C THR A 62 2.39 -9.72 -10.73
N ALA A 63 1.57 -10.22 -11.65
CA ALA A 63 0.71 -11.35 -11.37
C ALA A 63 1.50 -12.61 -10.98
N ALA A 64 2.69 -12.79 -11.54
CA ALA A 64 3.56 -13.93 -11.25
C ALA A 64 4.13 -13.93 -9.83
N ASP A 65 4.14 -12.75 -9.17
CA ASP A 65 4.77 -12.58 -7.86
C ASP A 65 3.86 -13.03 -6.71
N VAL A 66 2.65 -13.43 -6.99
CA VAL A 66 1.68 -13.86 -5.98
C VAL A 66 1.61 -15.37 -5.91
N ASP A 67 1.75 -15.90 -4.71
CA ASP A 67 1.60 -17.34 -4.43
C ASP A 67 0.51 -17.52 -3.36
N PRO A 68 -0.75 -17.68 -3.77
CA PRO A 68 -1.84 -17.85 -2.80
C PRO A 68 -1.73 -19.14 -2.00
N GLY A 69 -1.16 -20.19 -2.60
CA GLY A 69 -1.01 -21.49 -1.92
C GLY A 69 -0.09 -21.41 -0.72
N GLN A 70 0.97 -20.64 -0.80
CA GLN A 70 1.90 -20.40 0.31
C GLN A 70 1.64 -19.10 1.04
N GLN A 71 0.66 -18.32 0.59
CA GLN A 71 0.32 -17.03 1.16
C GLN A 71 1.50 -16.06 1.15
N LEU A 72 2.20 -15.99 0.02
CA LEU A 72 3.35 -15.14 -0.19
C LEU A 72 3.10 -14.17 -1.34
N ILE A 73 3.68 -12.98 -1.20
CA ILE A 73 3.79 -12.00 -2.29
C ILE A 73 5.24 -11.56 -2.36
N THR A 74 5.82 -11.61 -3.55
CA THR A 74 7.23 -11.28 -3.73
C THR A 74 7.35 -9.84 -4.21
N VAL A 75 8.17 -9.06 -3.51
CA VAL A 75 8.45 -7.67 -3.87
C VAL A 75 9.92 -7.50 -4.22
N ILE A 76 10.22 -6.45 -4.99
CA ILE A 76 11.59 -6.02 -5.22
C ILE A 76 11.90 -4.93 -4.21
N ARG A 77 12.87 -5.19 -3.31
CA ARG A 77 13.23 -4.22 -2.28
C ARG A 77 13.87 -2.97 -2.88
N LYS A 78 13.41 -1.82 -2.43
CA LYS A 78 13.80 -0.53 -2.98
C LYS A 78 15.31 -0.25 -2.84
N GLY A 79 15.91 -0.60 -1.74
CA GLY A 79 17.32 -0.32 -1.49
C GLY A 79 18.28 -1.29 -2.18
N THR A 80 18.08 -2.59 -1.95
CA THR A 80 18.98 -3.63 -2.42
C THR A 80 18.60 -4.19 -3.79
N ARG A 81 17.39 -3.92 -4.26
CA ARG A 81 16.78 -4.50 -5.46
C ARG A 81 16.64 -6.04 -5.39
N ALA A 82 16.79 -6.59 -4.20
CA ALA A 82 16.62 -8.02 -4.00
C ALA A 82 15.15 -8.40 -4.05
N LEU A 83 14.88 -9.56 -4.64
CA LEU A 83 13.56 -10.19 -4.57
C LEU A 83 13.34 -10.72 -3.16
N GLN A 84 12.21 -10.39 -2.57
CA GLN A 84 11.88 -10.89 -1.24
C GLN A 84 10.43 -11.35 -1.18
N PRO A 85 10.19 -12.64 -0.90
CA PRO A 85 8.86 -13.11 -0.61
C PRO A 85 8.43 -12.65 0.78
N LEU A 86 7.23 -12.12 0.87
CA LEU A 86 6.65 -11.62 2.12
C LEU A 86 5.38 -12.39 2.43
N PRO A 87 5.24 -12.90 3.67
CA PRO A 87 3.97 -13.49 4.08
C PRO A 87 2.89 -12.40 4.17
N ALA A 88 1.69 -12.75 3.75
CA ALA A 88 0.54 -11.88 3.86
C ALA A 88 -0.60 -12.63 4.53
N ALA A 89 -1.52 -11.87 5.14
CA ALA A 89 -2.67 -12.46 5.82
C ALA A 89 -3.58 -13.19 4.82
N PRO A 90 -4.20 -14.31 5.22
CA PRO A 90 -5.12 -15.05 4.34
C PRO A 90 -6.21 -14.17 3.73
N ASP A 91 -6.75 -13.22 4.49
CA ASP A 91 -7.79 -12.32 4.02
C ASP A 91 -7.35 -11.48 2.82
N ALA A 92 -6.08 -11.11 2.76
CA ALA A 92 -5.56 -10.34 1.63
C ALA A 92 -5.74 -11.10 0.31
N PHE A 93 -5.52 -12.41 0.33
CA PHE A 93 -5.68 -13.26 -0.86
C PHE A 93 -7.14 -13.46 -1.23
N VAL A 94 -8.05 -13.45 -0.27
CA VAL A 94 -9.50 -13.50 -0.53
C VAL A 94 -9.93 -12.24 -1.29
N TRP A 95 -9.57 -11.07 -0.80
CA TRP A 95 -9.89 -9.82 -1.48
C TRP A 95 -9.22 -9.73 -2.85
N LEU A 96 -8.00 -10.21 -2.95
CA LEU A 96 -7.27 -10.26 -4.23
C LEU A 96 -8.02 -11.09 -5.25
N ARG A 97 -8.50 -12.26 -4.86
CA ARG A 97 -9.24 -13.13 -5.76
C ARG A 97 -10.52 -12.48 -6.26
N LEU A 98 -11.26 -11.82 -5.37
CA LEU A 98 -12.48 -11.10 -5.75
C LEU A 98 -12.17 -9.96 -6.73
N TYR A 99 -11.10 -9.25 -6.48
CA TYR A 99 -10.64 -8.19 -7.36
C TYR A 99 -10.23 -8.72 -8.74
N GLN A 100 -9.44 -9.78 -8.76
CA GLN A 100 -9.00 -10.40 -10.02
C GLN A 100 -10.18 -10.93 -10.84
N ALA A 101 -11.17 -11.52 -10.18
CA ALA A 101 -12.37 -12.00 -10.86
C ALA A 101 -13.15 -10.86 -11.50
N GLN A 102 -13.18 -9.70 -10.85
CA GLN A 102 -13.85 -8.51 -11.35
C GLN A 102 -13.21 -7.97 -12.64
N LEU A 103 -11.89 -8.09 -12.76
CA LEU A 103 -11.14 -7.55 -13.91
C LEU A 103 -10.74 -8.62 -14.94
N ALA A 104 -11.14 -9.87 -14.76
CA ALA A 104 -10.58 -11.01 -15.50
C ALA A 104 -10.62 -10.85 -17.03
N GLU A 105 -11.68 -10.25 -17.57
CA GLU A 105 -11.83 -10.06 -19.02
C GLU A 105 -11.59 -8.62 -19.46
N LEU A 106 -11.22 -7.75 -18.55
CA LEU A 106 -11.08 -6.33 -18.81
C LEU A 106 -9.64 -5.90 -18.98
N VAL A 107 -8.70 -6.64 -18.40
CA VAL A 107 -7.27 -6.32 -18.44
C VAL A 107 -6.48 -7.52 -18.96
N PRO A 108 -5.26 -7.30 -19.49
CA PRO A 108 -4.41 -8.40 -19.92
C PRO A 108 -4.10 -9.36 -18.77
N SER A 109 -4.08 -10.67 -19.06
CA SER A 109 -3.84 -11.71 -18.07
C SER A 109 -2.52 -12.44 -18.36
N GLY A 110 -1.41 -11.78 -18.22
CA GLY A 110 -0.09 -12.37 -18.36
C GLY A 110 0.64 -12.42 -17.04
N ARG A 111 1.64 -13.28 -16.92
CA ARG A 111 2.44 -13.40 -15.70
C ARG A 111 3.22 -12.12 -15.40
N ASP A 112 3.63 -11.40 -16.45
CA ASP A 112 4.41 -10.18 -16.33
C ASP A 112 3.54 -8.93 -16.27
N GLU A 113 2.24 -9.08 -16.33
CA GLU A 113 1.30 -7.96 -16.25
C GLU A 113 1.23 -7.42 -14.82
N PRO A 114 0.96 -6.12 -14.64
CA PRO A 114 0.79 -5.56 -13.30
C PRO A 114 -0.31 -6.27 -12.51
N LEU A 115 -0.09 -6.42 -11.22
CA LEU A 115 -1.13 -6.93 -10.34
C LEU A 115 -2.21 -5.88 -10.08
N TRP A 116 -1.80 -4.63 -9.90
CA TRP A 116 -2.70 -3.54 -9.49
C TRP A 116 -3.02 -2.64 -10.67
N TRP A 117 -4.31 -2.54 -10.98
CA TRP A 117 -4.83 -1.80 -12.13
C TRP A 117 -5.74 -0.67 -11.68
N THR A 118 -5.86 0.35 -12.54
CA THR A 118 -6.97 1.31 -12.41
C THR A 118 -8.29 0.58 -12.64
N LEU A 119 -9.36 1.08 -12.02
CA LEU A 119 -10.69 0.45 -12.14
C LEU A 119 -11.55 1.04 -13.24
N ARG A 120 -11.06 2.06 -13.93
CA ARG A 120 -11.76 2.73 -15.03
C ARG A 120 -10.93 2.71 -16.30
N ARG A 121 -11.60 2.74 -17.43
CA ARG A 121 -10.92 2.84 -18.72
C ARG A 121 -10.28 4.21 -18.90
N PRO A 122 -9.13 4.32 -19.52
CA PRO A 122 -8.30 3.20 -19.98
C PRO A 122 -7.61 2.50 -18.80
N PHE A 123 -7.67 1.17 -18.78
CA PHE A 123 -7.03 0.39 -17.73
C PHE A 123 -5.50 0.47 -17.84
N ARG A 124 -4.85 0.78 -16.75
CA ARG A 124 -3.39 0.88 -16.67
C ARG A 124 -2.93 0.55 -15.26
N ALA A 125 -1.63 0.35 -15.11
CA ALA A 125 -1.05 0.08 -13.80
C ALA A 125 -1.41 1.20 -12.82
N LEU A 126 -1.78 0.82 -11.60
CA LEU A 126 -2.14 1.77 -10.56
C LEU A 126 -0.91 2.55 -10.12
N SER A 127 -0.99 3.88 -10.15
CA SER A 127 0.10 4.73 -9.72
C SER A 127 0.11 4.93 -8.20
N TYR A 128 1.26 5.36 -7.69
CA TYR A 128 1.38 5.73 -6.28
C TYR A 128 0.39 6.84 -5.91
N ASP A 129 0.29 7.86 -6.77
CA ASP A 129 -0.62 8.99 -6.50
C ASP A 129 -2.07 8.55 -6.44
N ALA A 130 -2.48 7.64 -7.31
CA ALA A 130 -3.84 7.10 -7.29
C ALA A 130 -4.12 6.28 -6.03
N ALA A 131 -3.15 5.47 -5.61
CA ALA A 131 -3.27 4.69 -4.37
C ALA A 131 -3.34 5.61 -3.15
N ARG A 132 -2.51 6.64 -3.12
CA ARG A 132 -2.53 7.65 -2.05
C ARG A 132 -3.86 8.39 -2.01
N ALA A 133 -4.38 8.78 -3.17
CA ALA A 133 -5.67 9.46 -3.26
C ALA A 133 -6.82 8.57 -2.75
N MET A 134 -6.78 7.29 -3.06
CA MET A 134 -7.76 6.32 -2.55
C MET A 134 -7.76 6.29 -1.02
N PHE A 135 -6.58 6.23 -0.43
CA PHE A 135 -6.44 6.18 1.02
C PHE A 135 -6.86 7.49 1.67
N THR A 136 -6.55 8.61 1.05
CA THR A 136 -6.98 9.94 1.50
C THR A 136 -8.51 10.06 1.52
N ARG A 137 -9.18 9.52 0.49
CA ARG A 137 -10.66 9.54 0.47
C ARG A 137 -11.26 8.72 1.60
N ALA A 138 -10.69 7.55 1.89
CA ALA A 138 -11.16 6.73 3.00
C ALA A 138 -11.01 7.46 4.33
N ASN A 139 -9.88 8.13 4.53
CA ASN A 139 -9.64 8.95 5.72
C ASN A 139 -10.63 10.11 5.83
N ALA A 140 -10.91 10.79 4.73
CA ALA A 140 -11.79 11.96 4.72
C ALA A 140 -13.19 11.62 5.23
N ALA A 141 -13.69 10.43 4.89
CA ALA A 141 -14.99 9.97 5.37
C ALA A 141 -15.06 9.82 6.89
N LEU A 142 -13.91 9.65 7.55
CA LEU A 142 -13.81 9.46 8.99
C LEU A 142 -13.23 10.66 9.72
N GLY A 143 -12.87 11.73 9.00
CA GLY A 143 -12.16 12.87 9.59
C GLY A 143 -10.78 12.50 10.12
N SER A 144 -10.15 11.45 9.58
CA SER A 144 -8.83 11.00 9.99
C SER A 144 -7.78 11.36 8.93
N ASN A 145 -6.51 11.17 9.26
CA ASN A 145 -5.39 11.56 8.38
C ASN A 145 -4.27 10.52 8.36
N TRP A 146 -4.62 9.24 8.44
CA TRP A 146 -3.65 8.17 8.35
C TRP A 146 -2.99 8.17 6.96
N SER A 147 -1.71 7.83 6.91
CA SER A 147 -0.94 7.77 5.67
C SER A 147 -0.58 6.32 5.32
N LEU A 148 -0.11 6.11 4.08
CA LEU A 148 0.40 4.80 3.67
C LEU A 148 1.61 4.39 4.52
N HIS A 149 2.40 5.35 4.97
CA HIS A 149 3.52 5.12 5.88
C HIS A 149 3.03 4.60 7.24
N ASP A 150 1.89 5.09 7.71
CA ASP A 150 1.28 4.61 8.96
C ASP A 150 0.85 3.14 8.82
N LEU A 151 0.38 2.72 7.65
CA LEU A 151 0.07 1.31 7.40
C LEU A 151 1.29 0.42 7.55
N ARG A 152 2.42 0.85 7.01
CA ARG A 152 3.67 0.11 7.13
C ARG A 152 4.13 0.03 8.57
N HIS A 153 4.05 1.14 9.30
CA HIS A 153 4.39 1.18 10.71
C HIS A 153 3.46 0.29 11.54
N THR A 154 2.17 0.31 11.20
CA THR A 154 1.17 -0.55 11.85
C THR A 154 1.50 -2.03 11.64
N ALA A 155 1.89 -2.42 10.44
CA ALA A 155 2.31 -3.79 10.14
C ALA A 155 3.49 -4.20 11.02
N ALA A 156 4.53 -3.37 11.10
CA ALA A 156 5.71 -3.64 11.92
C ALA A 156 5.34 -3.77 13.40
N TYR A 157 4.46 -2.90 13.88
CA TYR A 157 4.00 -2.94 15.26
C TYR A 157 3.23 -4.23 15.57
N ARG A 158 2.34 -4.66 14.66
CA ARG A 158 1.59 -5.90 14.83
C ARG A 158 2.49 -7.13 14.80
N MET A 159 3.46 -7.16 13.90
CA MET A 159 4.42 -8.25 13.80
C MET A 159 5.25 -8.38 15.09
N ALA A 160 5.69 -7.27 15.64
CA ALA A 160 6.50 -7.26 16.86
C ALA A 160 5.69 -7.75 18.08
N ARG A 161 4.37 -7.67 18.03
CA ARG A 161 3.50 -8.10 19.13
C ARG A 161 2.93 -9.50 18.94
N ASP A 162 3.16 -10.12 17.79
CA ASP A 162 2.67 -11.46 17.52
C ASP A 162 3.63 -12.47 18.19
N PRO A 163 3.17 -13.22 19.19
CA PRO A 163 4.05 -14.17 19.88
C PRO A 163 4.46 -15.34 19.01
N GLN A 164 3.80 -15.54 17.87
CA GLN A 164 4.12 -16.63 16.95
C GLN A 164 5.07 -16.21 15.84
N MET A 165 5.35 -14.92 15.71
CA MET A 165 6.34 -14.44 14.76
C MET A 165 7.72 -14.59 15.35
N PRO A 166 8.63 -15.32 14.69
CA PRO A 166 10.01 -15.30 15.12
C PRO A 166 10.56 -13.90 14.95
N LEU A 167 11.24 -13.42 16.00
CA LEU A 167 12.02 -12.18 15.91
C LEU A 167 13.18 -12.47 14.98
N THR A 168 13.01 -12.15 13.71
CA THR A 168 14.13 -12.19 12.77
C THR A 168 14.85 -10.86 12.85
N ASP A 169 16.13 -10.95 13.00
CA ASP A 169 17.06 -9.81 13.01
C ASP A 169 16.99 -9.02 11.69
#